data_f6d87ba8311c44d2e18b36c58706897e
#
_entry.id   f6d87ba8311c44d2e18b36c58706897e
#
_cell.length_a   1.000
_cell.length_b   1.000
_cell.length_c   1.000
_cell.angle_alpha   90.00
_cell.angle_beta   90.00
_cell.angle_gamma   90.00
#
_symmetry.space_group_name_H-M   'P 1'
#
loop_
_entity.id
_entity.type
_entity.pdbx_description
1 polymer ?
#
loop_
_entity_poly.entity_id
_entity_poly.type
_entity_poly.pdbx_seq_one_letter_code
_entity_poly.pdbx_strand_id
1 'polypeptide(L)'
;MNVLRGVKWPYALVALLAVGAVALGALRPQLVTAVTSSKKKPSATDKIKQDPPPTLFTDNEIAAIGRQADDQRKKADALFARWKKTHGTARDDKAFAAWAARQVPAPPTAAQRTAELHQDQRLARTRTAAGKKAATWLELHGKKDVWKLYLHDQRELVPARQGAAEKAELKAALKMAKTISDQVAAEDRQPAPYVLDPTLRPDKHIKPGTKGPYSYPSRHATLSATAVTYLGSLSPHRAEDYRWMRDEVLYSRLYMSGHVTSDITAGTLLGDLIGDYELTVSGR
;
A
#
# COMPACT_ATOMS: atom_id res chain seq x y z
N MET A 1 -12.01 25.31 -21.68
CA MET A 1 -11.26 24.30 -22.44
C MET A 1 -10.81 23.24 -21.44
N ASN A 2 -11.60 22.17 -21.33
CA ASN A 2 -11.34 21.09 -20.39
C ASN A 2 -10.43 20.07 -21.06
N VAL A 3 -9.18 20.02 -20.62
CA VAL A 3 -8.25 18.96 -21.00
C VAL A 3 -8.57 17.77 -20.11
N LEU A 4 -9.23 16.79 -20.67
CA LEU A 4 -9.39 15.46 -20.11
C LEU A 4 -7.99 14.86 -19.89
N ARG A 5 -7.53 14.85 -18.64
CA ARG A 5 -6.38 14.02 -18.25
C ARG A 5 -6.83 12.58 -18.31
N GLY A 6 -6.58 11.94 -19.46
CA GLY A 6 -6.81 10.52 -19.65
C GLY A 6 -5.92 9.75 -18.67
N VAL A 7 -6.55 8.97 -17.82
CA VAL A 7 -5.88 7.96 -16.98
C VAL A 7 -5.15 7.01 -17.91
N LYS A 8 -3.86 7.21 -18.08
CA LYS A 8 -2.99 6.29 -18.82
C LYS A 8 -2.62 5.12 -17.92
N TRP A 9 -3.56 4.22 -17.73
CA TRP A 9 -3.21 2.89 -17.29
C TRP A 9 -2.45 2.19 -18.42
N PRO A 10 -1.44 1.35 -18.12
CA PRO A 10 -0.72 0.61 -19.15
C PRO A 10 -1.54 -0.58 -19.67
N TYR A 11 -2.76 -0.34 -20.14
CA TYR A 11 -3.61 -1.38 -20.74
C TYR A 11 -3.31 -1.66 -22.21
N ALA A 12 -2.27 -1.03 -22.78
CA ALA A 12 -1.94 -1.20 -24.19
C ALA A 12 -1.25 -2.54 -24.53
N LEU A 13 -1.10 -3.47 -23.60
CA LEU A 13 -0.40 -4.74 -23.81
C LEU A 13 -1.23 -6.01 -23.56
N VAL A 14 -2.53 -6.00 -23.86
CA VAL A 14 -3.38 -7.21 -23.77
C VAL A 14 -4.06 -7.57 -25.11
N ALA A 15 -3.56 -7.12 -26.23
CA ALA A 15 -4.03 -7.59 -27.51
C ALA A 15 -2.84 -8.12 -28.31
N LEU A 16 -2.50 -9.38 -28.14
CA LEU A 16 -1.89 -10.28 -29.15
C LEU A 16 -1.33 -11.53 -28.46
N LEU A 17 -2.02 -12.62 -28.64
CA LEU A 17 -1.53 -13.99 -28.88
C LEU A 17 -2.62 -15.02 -28.57
N ALA A 18 -3.49 -15.18 -29.53
CA ALA A 18 -4.29 -16.37 -29.68
C ALA A 18 -4.29 -16.77 -31.15
N VAL A 19 -3.28 -17.51 -31.57
CA VAL A 19 -3.35 -18.33 -32.80
C VAL A 19 -2.50 -19.60 -32.60
N GLY A 20 -3.19 -20.71 -32.56
CA GLY A 20 -2.89 -21.92 -33.30
C GLY A 20 -1.74 -22.80 -32.89
N ALA A 21 -2.07 -24.02 -32.42
CA ALA A 21 -1.50 -25.25 -32.98
C ALA A 21 -2.39 -26.45 -32.61
N VAL A 22 -3.14 -26.94 -33.58
CA VAL A 22 -3.68 -28.31 -33.59
C VAL A 22 -2.62 -29.19 -34.23
N ALA A 23 -2.13 -30.21 -33.52
CA ALA A 23 -1.43 -31.34 -34.13
C ALA A 23 -1.80 -32.64 -33.40
N LEU A 24 -2.36 -33.55 -34.17
CA LEU A 24 -2.65 -34.95 -33.88
C LEU A 24 -1.37 -35.76 -33.60
N GLY A 25 -1.45 -36.74 -32.72
CA GLY A 25 -0.44 -37.79 -32.71
C GLY A 25 -0.43 -38.69 -31.49
N ALA A 26 -1.00 -39.90 -31.64
CA ALA A 26 -0.62 -41.18 -31.05
C ALA A 26 -0.74 -41.43 -29.54
N LEU A 27 -1.68 -42.31 -29.23
CA LEU A 27 -1.85 -43.07 -27.96
C LEU A 27 -0.58 -43.84 -27.55
N ARG A 28 -0.08 -43.54 -26.35
CA ARG A 28 0.69 -44.47 -25.51
C ARG A 28 0.12 -44.42 -24.09
N PRO A 29 -0.12 -45.55 -23.42
CA PRO A 29 -0.53 -45.54 -22.03
C PRO A 29 0.68 -45.16 -21.18
N GLN A 30 0.72 -43.92 -20.73
CA GLN A 30 1.71 -43.48 -19.72
C GLN A 30 1.11 -43.65 -18.34
N LEU A 31 1.84 -44.31 -17.49
CA LEU A 31 1.67 -44.38 -16.04
C LEU A 31 1.35 -42.98 -15.53
N VAL A 32 0.19 -42.83 -14.93
CA VAL A 32 -0.25 -41.64 -14.22
C VAL A 32 0.54 -41.56 -12.93
N THR A 33 1.73 -41.00 -12.97
CA THR A 33 2.34 -40.41 -11.79
C THR A 33 1.52 -39.18 -11.47
N ALA A 34 0.77 -39.23 -10.39
CA ALA A 34 0.06 -38.06 -9.85
C ALA A 34 1.09 -37.00 -9.47
N VAL A 35 1.41 -36.14 -10.42
CA VAL A 35 2.12 -34.89 -10.16
C VAL A 35 1.14 -34.04 -9.38
N THR A 36 1.28 -33.99 -8.07
CA THR A 36 0.65 -32.96 -7.23
C THR A 36 1.24 -31.63 -7.66
N SER A 37 0.62 -31.02 -8.66
CA SER A 37 0.96 -29.65 -9.05
C SER A 37 0.58 -28.74 -7.88
N SER A 38 1.53 -28.35 -7.09
CA SER A 38 1.35 -27.29 -6.12
C SER A 38 0.90 -26.05 -6.91
N LYS A 39 -0.38 -25.70 -6.85
CA LYS A 39 -0.93 -24.53 -7.55
C LYS A 39 -0.13 -23.30 -7.12
N LYS A 40 0.72 -22.80 -8.00
CA LYS A 40 1.50 -21.59 -7.77
C LYS A 40 0.55 -20.45 -7.42
N LYS A 41 0.77 -19.80 -6.28
CA LYS A 41 -0.07 -18.65 -5.88
C LYS A 41 -0.05 -17.59 -6.99
N PRO A 42 -1.21 -17.01 -7.36
CA PRO A 42 -1.29 -16.02 -8.41
C PRO A 42 -0.38 -14.82 -8.10
N SER A 43 0.27 -14.29 -9.14
CA SER A 43 1.07 -13.08 -9.05
C SER A 43 0.20 -11.85 -8.77
N ALA A 44 0.80 -10.71 -8.42
CA ALA A 44 0.06 -9.45 -8.27
C ALA A 44 -0.63 -9.04 -9.59
N THR A 45 0.05 -9.22 -10.71
CA THR A 45 -0.49 -8.98 -12.05
C THR A 45 -1.70 -9.87 -12.34
N ASP A 46 -1.63 -11.18 -12.03
CA ASP A 46 -2.75 -12.10 -12.24
C ASP A 46 -3.96 -11.72 -11.39
N LYS A 47 -3.75 -11.32 -10.14
CA LYS A 47 -4.83 -10.89 -9.25
C LYS A 47 -5.54 -9.65 -9.76
N ILE A 48 -4.79 -8.61 -10.18
CA ILE A 48 -5.36 -7.38 -10.70
C ILE A 48 -6.04 -7.59 -12.06
N LYS A 49 -5.53 -8.51 -12.89
CA LYS A 49 -6.22 -8.91 -14.13
C LYS A 49 -7.56 -9.62 -13.86
N GLN A 50 -7.63 -10.44 -12.81
CA GLN A 50 -8.84 -11.15 -12.41
C GLN A 50 -9.86 -10.24 -11.71
N ASP A 51 -9.37 -9.23 -11.01
CA ASP A 51 -10.17 -8.22 -10.29
C ASP A 51 -9.67 -6.82 -10.68
N PRO A 52 -10.05 -6.30 -11.85
CA PRO A 52 -9.58 -4.99 -12.33
C PRO A 52 -10.13 -3.86 -11.46
N PRO A 53 -9.40 -2.72 -11.37
CA PRO A 53 -9.84 -1.59 -10.58
C PRO A 53 -11.18 -1.05 -11.11
N PRO A 54 -12.12 -0.76 -10.21
CA PRO A 54 -13.30 0.02 -10.55
C PRO A 54 -12.91 1.49 -10.79
N THR A 55 -13.87 2.35 -11.10
CA THR A 55 -13.67 3.79 -11.00
C THR A 55 -13.27 4.13 -9.58
N LEU A 56 -12.10 4.74 -9.40
CA LEU A 56 -11.55 5.15 -8.13
C LEU A 56 -12.10 6.54 -7.73
N PHE A 57 -11.60 7.10 -6.64
CA PHE A 57 -12.05 8.39 -6.13
C PHE A 57 -11.58 9.55 -7.03
N THR A 58 -12.26 10.67 -6.95
CA THR A 58 -11.86 11.88 -7.69
C THR A 58 -10.70 12.58 -7.00
N ASP A 59 -9.90 13.34 -7.76
CA ASP A 59 -8.79 14.14 -7.22
C ASP A 59 -9.26 15.05 -6.07
N ASN A 60 -10.48 15.60 -6.15
CA ASN A 60 -11.03 16.45 -5.10
C ASN A 60 -11.29 15.68 -3.79
N GLU A 61 -11.74 14.43 -3.88
CA GLU A 61 -12.00 13.59 -2.70
C GLU A 61 -10.70 13.24 -1.97
N ILE A 62 -9.64 12.92 -2.70
CA ILE A 62 -8.36 12.50 -2.12
C ILE A 62 -7.45 13.67 -1.74
N ALA A 63 -7.68 14.88 -2.25
CA ALA A 63 -6.77 16.02 -2.11
C ALA A 63 -6.41 16.36 -0.66
N ALA A 64 -7.36 16.26 0.26
CA ALA A 64 -7.10 16.63 1.65
C ALA A 64 -6.13 15.68 2.33
N ILE A 65 -6.32 14.36 2.15
CA ILE A 65 -5.43 13.36 2.74
C ILE A 65 -4.07 13.35 2.03
N GLY A 66 -4.03 13.64 0.74
CA GLY A 66 -2.80 13.77 -0.04
C GLY A 66 -1.89 14.88 0.52
N ARG A 67 -2.44 16.08 0.77
CA ARG A 67 -1.69 17.18 1.41
C ARG A 67 -1.13 16.78 2.77
N GLN A 68 -1.92 16.09 3.59
CA GLN A 68 -1.46 15.60 4.89
C GLN A 68 -0.33 14.57 4.75
N ALA A 69 -0.41 13.69 3.76
CA ALA A 69 0.65 12.74 3.46
C ALA A 69 1.95 13.44 3.04
N ASP A 70 1.86 14.48 2.21
CA ASP A 70 3.02 15.28 1.78
C ASP A 70 3.67 16.04 2.96
N ASP A 71 2.87 16.48 3.93
CA ASP A 71 3.41 17.07 5.16
C ASP A 71 4.12 16.03 6.04
N GLN A 72 3.65 14.77 6.06
CA GLN A 72 4.38 13.69 6.74
C GLN A 72 5.69 13.36 6.00
N ARG A 73 5.72 13.42 4.66
CA ARG A 73 6.94 13.24 3.89
C ARG A 73 8.02 14.25 4.30
N LYS A 74 7.68 15.56 4.39
CA LYS A 74 8.60 16.61 4.84
C LYS A 74 9.16 16.33 6.26
N LYS A 75 8.31 15.85 7.17
CA LYS A 75 8.73 15.47 8.52
C LYS A 75 9.67 14.26 8.49
N ALA A 76 9.36 13.26 7.67
CA ALA A 76 10.19 12.08 7.51
C ALA A 76 11.58 12.46 6.98
N ASP A 77 11.67 13.35 5.99
CA ASP A 77 12.95 13.87 5.47
C ASP A 77 13.82 14.45 6.58
N ALA A 78 13.23 15.31 7.42
CA ALA A 78 13.96 15.96 8.51
C ALA A 78 14.38 14.96 9.61
N LEU A 79 13.57 13.97 9.92
CA LEU A 79 13.87 12.92 10.89
C LEU A 79 14.95 11.97 10.35
N PHE A 80 14.80 11.54 9.11
CA PHE A 80 15.73 10.60 8.50
C PHE A 80 17.12 11.21 8.27
N ALA A 81 17.19 12.49 7.92
CA ALA A 81 18.47 13.21 7.84
C ALA A 81 19.25 13.14 9.16
N ARG A 82 18.56 13.25 10.31
CA ARG A 82 19.19 13.09 11.64
C ARG A 82 19.67 11.66 11.89
N TRP A 83 18.84 10.66 11.54
CA TRP A 83 19.22 9.26 11.61
C TRP A 83 20.50 9.00 10.80
N LYS A 84 20.49 9.39 9.52
CA LYS A 84 21.61 9.19 8.59
C LYS A 84 22.92 9.85 9.09
N LYS A 85 22.83 11.04 9.68
CA LYS A 85 23.98 11.73 10.26
C LYS A 85 24.65 10.94 11.39
N THR A 86 23.88 10.20 12.18
CA THR A 86 24.36 9.45 13.34
C THR A 86 24.78 8.02 12.99
N HIS A 87 24.07 7.36 12.05
CA HIS A 87 24.24 5.93 11.76
C HIS A 87 24.86 5.65 10.39
N GLY A 88 25.02 6.69 9.55
CA GLY A 88 25.56 6.53 8.19
C GLY A 88 24.62 5.78 7.24
N THR A 89 25.23 4.99 6.35
CA THR A 89 24.49 4.25 5.28
C THR A 89 24.58 2.73 5.46
N ALA A 90 25.22 2.25 6.51
CA ALA A 90 25.31 0.82 6.78
C ALA A 90 23.95 0.25 7.20
N ARG A 91 23.64 -0.97 6.76
CA ARG A 91 22.40 -1.65 7.13
C ARG A 91 22.44 -2.10 8.59
N ASP A 92 21.53 -1.57 9.38
CA ASP A 92 21.23 -2.03 10.74
C ASP A 92 19.71 -2.03 10.96
N ASP A 93 19.05 -3.06 10.46
CA ASP A 93 17.60 -3.18 10.49
C ASP A 93 17.04 -3.16 11.92
N LYS A 94 17.78 -3.69 12.89
CA LYS A 94 17.34 -3.73 14.30
C LYS A 94 17.37 -2.35 14.95
N ALA A 95 18.48 -1.64 14.83
CA ALA A 95 18.59 -0.29 15.38
C ALA A 95 17.62 0.66 14.69
N PHE A 96 17.50 0.57 13.34
CA PHE A 96 16.55 1.37 12.59
C PHE A 96 15.10 1.10 13.00
N ALA A 97 14.68 -0.16 13.09
CA ALA A 97 13.31 -0.50 13.47
C ALA A 97 12.94 0.05 14.86
N ALA A 98 13.85 -0.09 15.83
CA ALA A 98 13.66 0.45 17.17
C ALA A 98 13.60 1.98 17.19
N TRP A 99 14.41 2.65 16.34
CA TRP A 99 14.38 4.11 16.22
C TRP A 99 13.10 4.57 15.50
N ALA A 100 12.74 3.97 14.36
CA ALA A 100 11.58 4.35 13.57
C ALA A 100 10.26 4.20 14.35
N ALA A 101 10.12 3.13 15.14
CA ALA A 101 8.97 2.95 16.02
C ALA A 101 8.80 4.13 17.01
N ARG A 102 9.91 4.66 17.56
CA ARG A 102 9.89 5.83 18.46
C ARG A 102 9.61 7.16 17.75
N GLN A 103 9.71 7.22 16.41
CA GLN A 103 9.34 8.43 15.66
C GLN A 103 7.83 8.48 15.35
N VAL A 104 7.11 7.37 15.50
CA VAL A 104 5.65 7.36 15.39
C VAL A 104 5.12 8.27 16.50
N PRO A 105 4.27 9.28 16.19
CA PRO A 105 3.67 10.14 17.20
C PRO A 105 2.91 9.33 18.26
N ALA A 106 2.72 9.89 19.44
CA ALA A 106 1.80 9.27 20.39
C ALA A 106 0.38 9.18 19.81
N PRO A 107 -0.40 8.15 20.15
CA PRO A 107 -1.78 8.05 19.73
C PRO A 107 -2.58 9.31 20.07
N PRO A 108 -3.63 9.65 19.29
CA PRO A 108 -4.45 10.81 19.57
C PRO A 108 -5.11 10.70 20.93
N THR A 109 -5.28 11.84 21.60
CA THR A 109 -6.06 11.92 22.84
C THR A 109 -7.51 11.47 22.61
N ALA A 110 -8.22 11.11 23.67
CA ALA A 110 -9.62 10.71 23.58
C ALA A 110 -10.48 11.79 22.90
N ALA A 111 -10.25 13.08 23.20
CA ALA A 111 -10.97 14.19 22.57
C ALA A 111 -10.68 14.29 21.06
N GLN A 112 -9.41 14.18 20.65
CA GLN A 112 -9.03 14.15 19.24
C GLN A 112 -9.65 12.95 18.53
N ARG A 113 -9.58 11.76 19.14
CA ARG A 113 -10.17 10.54 18.59
C ARG A 113 -11.67 10.68 18.39
N THR A 114 -12.40 11.29 19.34
CA THR A 114 -13.83 11.56 19.21
C THR A 114 -14.11 12.53 18.06
N ALA A 115 -13.33 13.60 17.92
CA ALA A 115 -13.50 14.56 16.82
C ALA A 115 -13.28 13.91 15.45
N GLU A 116 -12.26 13.06 15.33
CA GLU A 116 -11.97 12.29 14.09
C GLU A 116 -13.05 11.25 13.81
N LEU A 117 -13.59 10.58 14.85
CA LEU A 117 -14.71 9.64 14.70
C LEU A 117 -15.95 10.36 14.14
N HIS A 118 -16.24 11.58 14.60
CA HIS A 118 -17.31 12.39 14.02
C HIS A 118 -17.07 12.72 12.53
N GLN A 119 -15.82 12.88 12.10
CA GLN A 119 -15.51 13.06 10.67
C GLN A 119 -15.83 11.78 9.88
N ASP A 120 -15.45 10.62 10.39
CA ASP A 120 -15.79 9.33 9.77
C ASP A 120 -17.30 9.11 9.70
N GLN A 121 -18.04 9.48 10.76
CA GLN A 121 -19.51 9.41 10.77
C GLN A 121 -20.14 10.33 9.72
N ARG A 122 -19.59 11.53 9.49
CA ARG A 122 -20.06 12.42 8.40
C ARG A 122 -19.79 11.80 7.04
N LEU A 123 -18.57 11.28 6.81
CA LEU A 123 -18.20 10.63 5.57
C LEU A 123 -19.04 9.38 5.30
N ALA A 124 -19.33 8.60 6.33
CA ALA A 124 -20.16 7.40 6.23
C ALA A 124 -21.56 7.66 5.68
N ARG A 125 -22.14 8.84 5.98
CA ARG A 125 -23.47 9.25 5.49
C ARG A 125 -23.51 9.58 3.99
N THR A 126 -22.35 9.90 3.40
CA THR A 126 -22.25 10.26 1.98
C THR A 126 -21.73 9.11 1.09
N ARG A 127 -21.51 7.92 1.67
CA ARG A 127 -20.99 6.77 0.94
C ARG A 127 -21.90 6.32 -0.19
N THR A 128 -21.34 6.23 -1.38
CA THR A 128 -22.02 5.69 -2.58
C THR A 128 -21.68 4.21 -2.79
N ALA A 129 -22.46 3.51 -3.61
CA ALA A 129 -22.14 2.14 -4.01
C ALA A 129 -20.82 2.06 -4.79
N ALA A 130 -20.55 3.03 -5.67
CA ALA A 130 -19.30 3.12 -6.43
C ALA A 130 -18.10 3.33 -5.49
N GLY A 131 -18.17 4.29 -4.55
CA GLY A 131 -17.11 4.55 -3.59
C GLY A 131 -16.84 3.35 -2.68
N LYS A 132 -17.87 2.61 -2.24
CA LYS A 132 -17.68 1.36 -1.48
C LYS A 132 -16.94 0.32 -2.30
N LYS A 133 -17.26 0.17 -3.59
CA LYS A 133 -16.57 -0.75 -4.50
C LYS A 133 -15.10 -0.36 -4.68
N ALA A 134 -14.83 0.93 -4.90
CA ALA A 134 -13.46 1.46 -4.98
C ALA A 134 -12.67 1.18 -3.70
N ALA A 135 -13.22 1.52 -2.54
CA ALA A 135 -12.57 1.31 -1.27
C ALA A 135 -12.34 -0.17 -0.94
N THR A 136 -13.27 -1.06 -1.31
CA THR A 136 -13.09 -2.52 -1.14
C THR A 136 -11.96 -3.04 -2.01
N TRP A 137 -11.87 -2.59 -3.26
CA TRP A 137 -10.78 -2.95 -4.16
C TRP A 137 -9.41 -2.50 -3.60
N LEU A 138 -9.34 -1.26 -3.11
CA LEU A 138 -8.13 -0.71 -2.48
C LEU A 138 -7.78 -1.42 -1.16
N GLU A 139 -8.76 -1.94 -0.40
CA GLU A 139 -8.49 -2.80 0.76
C GLU A 139 -7.78 -4.09 0.35
N LEU A 140 -8.22 -4.72 -0.73
CA LEU A 140 -7.69 -6.00 -1.20
C LEU A 140 -6.30 -5.84 -1.84
N HIS A 141 -6.14 -4.85 -2.70
CA HIS A 141 -4.96 -4.69 -3.57
C HIS A 141 -4.00 -3.60 -3.12
N GLY A 142 -4.47 -2.56 -2.41
CA GLY A 142 -3.69 -1.38 -2.03
C GLY A 142 -2.52 -1.64 -1.08
N LYS A 143 -2.56 -2.71 -0.28
CA LYS A 143 -1.44 -3.07 0.63
C LYS A 143 -0.17 -3.47 -0.10
N LYS A 144 -0.30 -4.24 -1.19
CA LYS A 144 0.86 -4.88 -1.81
C LYS A 144 0.75 -5.07 -3.31
N ASP A 145 -0.43 -5.41 -3.82
CA ASP A 145 -0.53 -5.92 -5.19
C ASP A 145 -0.31 -4.79 -6.21
N VAL A 146 -0.87 -3.59 -5.99
CA VAL A 146 -0.61 -2.39 -6.82
C VAL A 146 0.88 -2.01 -6.84
N TRP A 147 1.55 -2.03 -5.70
CA TRP A 147 2.97 -1.67 -5.59
C TRP A 147 3.88 -2.67 -6.29
N LYS A 148 3.51 -3.95 -6.23
CA LYS A 148 4.21 -5.01 -6.98
C LYS A 148 3.94 -4.92 -8.49
N LEU A 149 2.75 -4.48 -8.89
CA LEU A 149 2.45 -4.23 -10.30
C LEU A 149 3.31 -3.07 -10.81
N TYR A 150 3.33 -1.94 -10.12
CA TYR A 150 4.19 -0.81 -10.49
C TYR A 150 5.68 -1.19 -10.56
N LEU A 151 6.16 -1.97 -9.60
CA LEU A 151 7.52 -2.50 -9.66
C LEU A 151 7.72 -3.47 -10.83
N HIS A 152 6.72 -4.28 -11.18
CA HIS A 152 6.80 -5.17 -12.35
C HIS A 152 7.00 -4.35 -13.61
N ASP A 153 6.18 -3.32 -13.82
CA ASP A 153 6.29 -2.43 -14.98
C ASP A 153 7.65 -1.72 -15.03
N GLN A 154 8.14 -1.24 -13.89
CA GLN A 154 9.48 -0.64 -13.78
C GLN A 154 10.58 -1.63 -14.20
N ARG A 155 10.47 -2.88 -13.78
CA ARG A 155 11.46 -3.92 -14.06
C ARG A 155 11.53 -4.34 -15.52
N GLU A 156 10.48 -4.13 -16.30
CA GLU A 156 10.51 -4.33 -17.75
C GLU A 156 11.46 -3.34 -18.47
N LEU A 157 11.82 -2.24 -17.80
CA LEU A 157 12.64 -1.16 -18.35
C LEU A 157 14.11 -1.22 -17.92
N VAL A 158 14.50 -2.19 -17.10
CA VAL A 158 15.85 -2.28 -16.52
C VAL A 158 16.45 -3.69 -16.71
N PRO A 159 17.79 -3.84 -16.68
CA PRO A 159 18.42 -5.15 -16.75
C PRO A 159 17.90 -6.13 -15.69
N ALA A 160 17.77 -7.40 -16.04
CA ALA A 160 17.16 -8.42 -15.18
C ALA A 160 17.78 -8.52 -13.77
N ARG A 161 19.12 -8.35 -13.66
CA ARG A 161 19.83 -8.34 -12.38
C ARG A 161 19.39 -7.18 -11.50
N GLN A 162 19.30 -5.98 -12.08
CA GLN A 162 18.84 -4.77 -11.38
C GLN A 162 17.39 -4.94 -10.94
N GLY A 163 16.49 -5.38 -11.84
CA GLY A 163 15.10 -5.62 -11.50
C GLY A 163 14.90 -6.70 -10.44
N ALA A 164 15.79 -7.70 -10.34
CA ALA A 164 15.77 -8.69 -9.27
C ALA A 164 16.16 -8.07 -7.92
N ALA A 165 17.18 -7.19 -7.89
CA ALA A 165 17.58 -6.46 -6.69
C ALA A 165 16.45 -5.54 -6.20
N GLU A 166 15.87 -4.73 -7.08
CA GLU A 166 14.74 -3.84 -6.76
C GLU A 166 13.55 -4.59 -6.18
N LYS A 167 13.27 -5.79 -6.70
CA LYS A 167 12.21 -6.66 -6.14
C LYS A 167 12.54 -7.15 -4.73
N ALA A 168 13.78 -7.48 -4.46
CA ALA A 168 14.22 -7.93 -3.14
C ALA A 168 14.15 -6.77 -2.13
N GLU A 169 14.63 -5.60 -2.51
CA GLU A 169 14.64 -4.37 -1.73
C GLU A 169 13.22 -3.93 -1.35
N LEU A 170 12.32 -3.75 -2.33
CA LEU A 170 10.92 -3.41 -2.03
C LEU A 170 10.23 -4.45 -1.14
N LYS A 171 10.51 -5.75 -1.37
CA LYS A 171 9.97 -6.83 -0.51
C LYS A 171 10.46 -6.71 0.92
N ALA A 172 11.74 -6.38 1.13
CA ALA A 172 12.34 -6.17 2.45
C ALA A 172 11.72 -4.96 3.15
N ALA A 173 11.63 -3.82 2.45
CA ALA A 173 11.01 -2.60 2.96
C ALA A 173 9.55 -2.82 3.38
N LEU A 174 8.73 -3.44 2.53
CA LEU A 174 7.34 -3.76 2.85
C LEU A 174 7.19 -4.78 4.01
N LYS A 175 8.15 -5.70 4.18
CA LYS A 175 8.18 -6.61 5.33
C LYS A 175 8.47 -5.84 6.61
N MET A 176 9.48 -4.96 6.60
CA MET A 176 9.85 -4.10 7.72
C MET A 176 8.68 -3.18 8.10
N ALA A 177 8.06 -2.51 7.13
CA ALA A 177 6.88 -1.66 7.31
C ALA A 177 5.74 -2.40 8.03
N LYS A 178 5.42 -3.61 7.56
CA LYS A 178 4.43 -4.46 8.22
C LYS A 178 4.83 -4.81 9.66
N THR A 179 6.08 -5.18 9.88
CA THR A 179 6.55 -5.64 11.19
C THR A 179 6.48 -4.51 12.22
N ILE A 180 7.01 -3.32 11.88
CA ILE A 180 7.04 -2.18 12.80
C ILE A 180 5.62 -1.66 13.05
N SER A 181 4.79 -1.51 12.02
CA SER A 181 3.40 -1.06 12.20
C SER A 181 2.57 -2.03 13.05
N ASP A 182 2.76 -3.35 12.89
CA ASP A 182 2.07 -4.36 13.71
C ASP A 182 2.55 -4.32 15.17
N GLN A 183 3.84 -4.05 15.42
CA GLN A 183 4.40 -3.92 16.75
C GLN A 183 3.82 -2.69 17.46
N VAL A 184 3.90 -1.51 16.85
CA VAL A 184 3.34 -0.27 17.43
C VAL A 184 1.84 -0.42 17.68
N ALA A 185 1.10 -1.03 16.76
CA ALA A 185 -0.34 -1.26 16.93
C ALA A 185 -0.63 -2.20 18.13
N ALA A 186 0.22 -3.18 18.38
CA ALA A 186 0.06 -4.08 19.53
C ALA A 186 0.40 -3.40 20.87
N GLU A 187 1.27 -2.40 20.86
CA GLU A 187 1.64 -1.59 22.02
C GLU A 187 0.55 -0.56 22.36
N ASP A 188 0.13 0.23 21.35
CA ASP A 188 -0.79 1.37 21.53
C ASP A 188 -2.27 0.95 21.63
N ARG A 189 -2.66 -0.15 21.05
CA ARG A 189 -3.99 -0.78 21.12
C ARG A 189 -5.17 0.15 20.82
N GLN A 190 -4.99 1.13 19.95
CA GLN A 190 -6.07 2.03 19.58
C GLN A 190 -7.15 1.29 18.77
N PRO A 191 -8.42 1.27 19.23
CA PRO A 191 -9.48 0.56 18.50
C PRO A 191 -9.82 1.26 17.20
N ALA A 192 -10.16 0.46 16.18
CA ALA A 192 -10.64 1.01 14.90
C ALA A 192 -11.99 1.75 15.08
N PRO A 193 -12.30 2.75 14.23
CA PRO A 193 -13.56 3.49 14.29
C PRO A 193 -14.80 2.60 14.32
N TYR A 194 -14.86 1.55 13.49
CA TYR A 194 -15.98 0.60 13.45
C TYR A 194 -16.11 -0.28 14.70
N VAL A 195 -15.09 -0.30 15.58
CA VAL A 195 -15.17 -0.96 16.90
C VAL A 195 -15.83 -0.05 17.91
N LEU A 196 -15.54 1.27 17.81
CA LEU A 196 -16.16 2.30 18.66
C LEU A 196 -17.61 2.56 18.25
N ASP A 197 -17.87 2.54 16.95
CA ASP A 197 -19.21 2.71 16.37
C ASP A 197 -19.46 1.63 15.29
N PRO A 198 -20.12 0.51 15.65
CA PRO A 198 -20.37 -0.59 14.70
C PRO A 198 -21.21 -0.21 13.48
N THR A 199 -21.94 0.93 13.52
CA THR A 199 -22.74 1.41 12.37
C THR A 199 -21.85 1.89 11.23
N LEU A 200 -20.60 2.23 11.52
CA LEU A 200 -19.61 2.67 10.54
C LEU A 200 -19.08 1.54 9.65
N ARG A 201 -19.29 0.29 10.03
CA ARG A 201 -18.80 -0.87 9.26
C ARG A 201 -19.59 -1.03 7.96
N PRO A 202 -19.03 -0.71 6.79
CA PRO A 202 -19.78 -0.66 5.54
C PRO A 202 -20.03 -2.03 4.93
N ASP A 203 -19.22 -3.02 5.28
CA ASP A 203 -19.31 -4.37 4.72
C ASP A 203 -19.00 -5.43 5.78
N LYS A 204 -19.86 -6.45 5.87
CA LYS A 204 -19.67 -7.62 6.73
C LYS A 204 -18.47 -8.47 6.33
N HIS A 205 -17.99 -8.32 5.09
CA HIS A 205 -16.82 -9.06 4.58
C HIS A 205 -15.48 -8.49 5.06
N ILE A 206 -15.45 -7.25 5.54
CA ILE A 206 -14.25 -6.69 6.18
C ILE A 206 -14.13 -7.30 7.57
N LYS A 207 -13.38 -8.39 7.64
CA LYS A 207 -13.09 -9.05 8.92
C LYS A 207 -12.17 -8.16 9.76
N PRO A 208 -12.42 -8.03 11.07
CA PRO A 208 -11.43 -7.50 11.99
C PRO A 208 -10.12 -8.24 11.78
N GLY A 209 -8.99 -7.54 11.80
CA GLY A 209 -7.69 -8.17 11.63
C GLY A 209 -7.48 -9.27 12.67
N THR A 210 -6.84 -10.37 12.30
CA THR A 210 -6.57 -11.53 13.17
C THR A 210 -5.72 -11.22 14.41
N LYS A 211 -5.09 -10.02 14.44
CA LYS A 211 -4.24 -9.53 15.54
C LYS A 211 -4.90 -8.46 16.41
N GLY A 212 -6.21 -8.38 16.40
CA GLY A 212 -6.98 -7.36 17.10
C GLY A 212 -7.48 -6.26 16.19
N PRO A 213 -8.52 -5.54 16.63
CA PRO A 213 -9.16 -4.47 15.86
C PRO A 213 -8.43 -3.13 16.01
N TYR A 214 -7.11 -3.15 16.09
CA TYR A 214 -6.29 -1.95 16.28
C TYR A 214 -6.01 -1.26 14.95
N SER A 215 -6.13 0.06 14.93
CA SER A 215 -6.01 0.87 13.72
C SER A 215 -4.77 1.77 13.69
N TYR A 216 -4.17 2.07 14.84
CA TYR A 216 -3.03 2.98 14.93
C TYR A 216 -1.70 2.22 15.03
N PRO A 217 -0.67 2.57 14.24
CA PRO A 217 -0.75 3.35 13.00
C PRO A 217 -1.36 2.53 11.86
N SER A 218 -1.88 3.21 10.82
CA SER A 218 -2.47 2.52 9.67
C SER A 218 -1.44 1.73 8.88
N ARG A 219 -1.56 0.40 8.87
CA ARG A 219 -0.67 -0.47 8.08
C ARG A 219 -0.77 -0.23 6.57
N HIS A 220 -1.97 0.11 6.04
CA HIS A 220 -2.11 0.46 4.64
C HIS A 220 -1.31 1.72 4.31
N ALA A 221 -1.40 2.74 5.16
CA ALA A 221 -0.65 3.97 4.98
C ALA A 221 0.86 3.72 5.06
N THR A 222 1.32 2.93 6.04
CA THR A 222 2.74 2.58 6.18
C THR A 222 3.27 1.87 4.94
N LEU A 223 2.56 0.85 4.45
CA LEU A 223 3.00 0.08 3.27
C LEU A 223 2.97 0.95 2.00
N SER A 224 1.94 1.79 1.83
CA SER A 224 1.81 2.66 0.66
C SER A 224 2.89 3.75 0.63
N ALA A 225 3.13 4.43 1.75
CA ALA A 225 4.18 5.45 1.84
C ALA A 225 5.56 4.83 1.60
N THR A 226 5.88 3.68 2.21
CA THR A 226 7.13 2.94 1.95
C THR A 226 7.32 2.65 0.46
N ALA A 227 6.26 2.17 -0.21
CA ALA A 227 6.33 1.83 -1.62
C ALA A 227 6.50 3.08 -2.49
N VAL A 228 5.77 4.16 -2.20
CA VAL A 228 5.85 5.42 -2.97
C VAL A 228 7.23 6.05 -2.85
N THR A 229 7.78 6.12 -1.64
CA THR A 229 9.14 6.65 -1.41
C THR A 229 10.17 5.84 -2.19
N TYR A 230 10.10 4.52 -2.11
CA TYR A 230 11.03 3.63 -2.81
C TYR A 230 10.88 3.72 -4.34
N LEU A 231 9.66 3.53 -4.86
CA LEU A 231 9.38 3.52 -6.31
C LEU A 231 9.56 4.89 -6.95
N GLY A 232 9.23 5.98 -6.24
CA GLY A 232 9.42 7.35 -6.71
C GLY A 232 10.89 7.70 -6.92
N SER A 233 11.79 7.14 -6.10
CA SER A 233 13.24 7.26 -6.31
C SER A 233 13.73 6.47 -7.53
N LEU A 234 13.18 5.26 -7.78
CA LEU A 234 13.53 4.45 -8.96
C LEU A 234 13.01 5.06 -10.27
N SER A 235 11.84 5.69 -10.23
CA SER A 235 11.15 6.22 -11.40
C SER A 235 10.57 7.61 -11.13
N PRO A 236 11.43 8.66 -11.06
CA PRO A 236 10.97 10.01 -10.73
C PRO A 236 9.89 10.56 -11.67
N HIS A 237 9.92 10.16 -12.95
CA HIS A 237 8.93 10.55 -13.95
C HIS A 237 7.52 9.99 -13.69
N ARG A 238 7.40 8.96 -12.83
CA ARG A 238 6.13 8.36 -12.40
C ARG A 238 5.76 8.68 -10.95
N ALA A 239 6.52 9.52 -10.28
CA ALA A 239 6.31 9.82 -8.87
C ALA A 239 4.92 10.40 -8.58
N GLU A 240 4.32 11.14 -9.53
CA GLU A 240 2.94 11.64 -9.39
C GLU A 240 1.91 10.51 -9.42
N ASP A 241 2.06 9.53 -10.31
CA ASP A 241 1.18 8.37 -10.39
C ASP A 241 1.21 7.56 -9.07
N TYR A 242 2.39 7.42 -8.49
CA TYR A 242 2.58 6.69 -7.23
C TYR A 242 1.96 7.46 -6.05
N ARG A 243 2.13 8.79 -5.99
CA ARG A 243 1.49 9.64 -4.96
C ARG A 243 -0.03 9.59 -5.08
N TRP A 244 -0.55 9.75 -6.30
CA TRP A 244 -1.99 9.64 -6.55
C TRP A 244 -2.55 8.29 -6.04
N MET A 245 -1.92 7.18 -6.37
CA MET A 245 -2.36 5.85 -5.89
C MET A 245 -2.22 5.71 -4.37
N ARG A 246 -1.19 6.31 -3.74
CA ARG A 246 -1.10 6.39 -2.28
C ARG A 246 -2.33 7.08 -1.71
N ASP A 247 -2.68 8.23 -2.25
CA ASP A 247 -3.78 9.04 -1.74
C ASP A 247 -5.12 8.33 -1.89
N GLU A 248 -5.32 7.60 -2.99
CA GLU A 248 -6.44 6.68 -3.19
C GLU A 248 -6.53 5.62 -2.07
N VAL A 249 -5.41 4.96 -1.79
CA VAL A 249 -5.34 3.97 -0.70
C VAL A 249 -5.64 4.63 0.65
N LEU A 250 -5.04 5.78 0.95
CA LEU A 250 -5.23 6.49 2.22
C LEU A 250 -6.69 6.92 2.40
N TYR A 251 -7.27 7.55 1.39
CA TYR A 251 -8.66 7.99 1.44
C TYR A 251 -9.64 6.82 1.62
N SER A 252 -9.38 5.71 0.94
CA SER A 252 -10.20 4.50 1.07
C SER A 252 -10.31 4.01 2.52
N ARG A 253 -9.28 4.25 3.35
CA ARG A 253 -9.28 3.85 4.78
C ARG A 253 -10.21 4.70 5.63
N LEU A 254 -10.26 6.01 5.36
CA LEU A 254 -11.25 6.94 5.94
C LEU A 254 -12.64 6.59 5.44
N TYR A 255 -12.78 6.42 4.13
CA TYR A 255 -14.06 6.12 3.48
C TYR A 255 -14.74 4.87 4.06
N MET A 256 -13.95 3.88 4.46
CA MET A 256 -14.46 2.62 5.06
C MET A 256 -14.47 2.66 6.60
N SER A 257 -14.11 3.77 7.24
CA SER A 257 -13.94 3.91 8.68
C SER A 257 -13.11 2.79 9.31
N GLY A 258 -12.13 2.31 8.58
CA GLY A 258 -11.12 1.39 9.10
C GLY A 258 -10.08 2.10 9.93
N HIS A 259 -9.90 3.38 9.70
CA HIS A 259 -8.92 4.26 10.31
C HIS A 259 -9.46 5.69 10.39
N VAL A 260 -8.98 6.47 11.35
CA VAL A 260 -9.13 7.93 11.36
C VAL A 260 -7.88 8.61 10.79
N THR A 261 -7.92 9.92 10.61
CA THR A 261 -6.86 10.71 10.01
C THR A 261 -5.51 10.55 10.73
N SER A 262 -5.48 10.58 12.05
CA SER A 262 -4.25 10.40 12.83
C SER A 262 -3.60 9.02 12.64
N ASP A 263 -4.39 7.95 12.48
CA ASP A 263 -3.88 6.62 12.17
C ASP A 263 -3.13 6.62 10.83
N ILE A 264 -3.67 7.33 9.84
CA ILE A 264 -3.14 7.40 8.49
C ILE A 264 -1.86 8.24 8.45
N THR A 265 -1.88 9.43 9.06
CA THR A 265 -0.71 10.31 9.07
C THR A 265 0.47 9.69 9.82
N ALA A 266 0.22 9.02 10.94
CA ALA A 266 1.26 8.28 11.67
C ALA A 266 1.83 7.13 10.84
N GLY A 267 0.96 6.38 10.15
CA GLY A 267 1.40 5.31 9.24
C GLY A 267 2.19 5.83 8.06
N THR A 268 1.81 6.97 7.48
CA THR A 268 2.52 7.61 6.37
C THR A 268 3.93 8.03 6.79
N LEU A 269 4.06 8.72 7.92
CA LEU A 269 5.37 9.10 8.46
C LEU A 269 6.29 7.88 8.62
N LEU A 270 5.80 6.83 9.27
CA LEU A 270 6.55 5.60 9.47
C LEU A 270 6.96 4.97 8.13
N GLY A 271 6.05 4.93 7.17
CA GLY A 271 6.30 4.35 5.85
C GLY A 271 7.38 5.10 5.07
N ASP A 272 7.34 6.42 5.09
CA ASP A 272 8.35 7.27 4.44
C ASP A 272 9.75 7.05 5.03
N LEU A 273 9.87 6.99 6.36
CA LEU A 273 11.14 6.68 7.03
C LEU A 273 11.71 5.33 6.59
N ILE A 274 10.86 4.32 6.44
CA ILE A 274 11.28 2.98 6.01
C ILE A 274 11.70 2.97 4.54
N GLY A 275 10.99 3.72 3.69
CA GLY A 275 11.38 3.89 2.29
C GLY A 275 12.75 4.51 2.12
N ASP A 276 13.02 5.60 2.85
CA ASP A 276 14.33 6.29 2.87
C ASP A 276 15.45 5.39 3.40
N TYR A 277 15.17 4.62 4.44
CA TYR A 277 16.13 3.68 4.98
C TYR A 277 16.51 2.62 3.94
N GLU A 278 15.54 1.98 3.29
CA GLU A 278 15.83 0.97 2.28
C GLU A 278 16.62 1.54 1.10
N LEU A 279 16.26 2.73 0.60
CA LEU A 279 17.01 3.42 -0.44
C LEU A 279 18.47 3.66 -0.02
N THR A 280 18.67 4.16 1.18
CA THR A 280 20.01 4.49 1.70
C THR A 280 20.89 3.25 1.85
N VAL A 281 20.37 2.17 2.43
CA VAL A 281 21.15 0.95 2.70
C VAL A 281 21.34 0.06 1.45
N SER A 282 20.55 0.30 0.40
CA SER A 282 20.73 -0.32 -0.92
C SER A 282 21.58 0.52 -1.88
N GLY A 283 22.04 1.71 -1.45
CA GLY A 283 22.92 2.57 -2.24
C GLY A 283 22.20 3.26 -3.41
N ARG A 284 20.94 3.62 -3.21
CA ARG A 284 20.09 4.27 -4.21
C ARG A 284 19.92 5.74 -3.96
#